data_1615883719d22249d0ad439399ae169e
#
_entry.id   1615883719d22249d0ad439399ae169e
#
_cell.length_a   1.000
_cell.length_b   1.000
_cell.length_c   1.000
_cell.angle_alpha   90.00
_cell.angle_beta   90.00
_cell.angle_gamma   90.00
#
_symmetry.space_group_name_H-M   'P 1'
#
loop_
_entity.id
_entity.type
_entity.pdbx_description
1 polymer ?
#
loop_
_entity_poly.entity_id
_entity_poly.type
_entity_poly.pdbx_seq_one_letter_code
_entity_poly.pdbx_strand_id
1 'polypeptide(L)'
;MSQIPPPYGAAAVPKKSNSVVWIVLLVLGGVFFFVMLPIIGILVALLLPAVQAAREAARMAADTNNARQVALAMYNYESALRVMPAPFSTNSDGVKTLSWKVAILPYLEENSLYKQIEGKTWDDPSVPGLQGPCPNTFRSTRSANSPTSNESNIFLIASPEEKESGNTFFIDGQYPKFSDCTDGTSSTIFAVMLAKHSRPWASPENLTPEEAFQLIQNEEREAIVIFLDGSVRR
;
A
#
# COMPACT_ATOMS: atom_id res chain seq x y z
N MET A 1 54.60 -81.51 44.80
CA MET A 1 53.45 -80.81 44.26
C MET A 1 53.63 -79.36 44.60
N SER A 2 54.06 -78.57 43.64
CA SER A 2 54.33 -77.14 43.80
C SER A 2 53.04 -76.38 43.50
N GLN A 3 52.51 -75.64 44.48
CA GLN A 3 51.35 -74.80 44.25
C GLN A 3 51.74 -73.41 43.66
N ILE A 4 51.23 -73.07 42.52
CA ILE A 4 51.40 -71.77 41.85
C ILE A 4 50.51 -70.78 42.62
N PRO A 5 51.03 -69.61 43.07
CA PRO A 5 50.20 -68.59 43.68
C PRO A 5 49.33 -67.90 42.63
N PRO A 6 48.08 -67.39 42.99
CA PRO A 6 47.22 -66.77 42.07
C PRO A 6 47.74 -65.42 41.56
N PRO A 7 47.40 -64.99 40.33
CA PRO A 7 47.86 -63.71 39.79
C PRO A 7 47.30 -62.52 40.57
N TYR A 8 48.21 -61.60 40.90
CA TYR A 8 47.83 -60.31 41.55
C TYR A 8 46.75 -59.55 40.70
N GLY A 9 45.66 -59.31 41.33
CA GLY A 9 44.60 -58.50 40.73
C GLY A 9 45.09 -57.07 40.37
N ALA A 10 44.89 -56.66 39.12
CA ALA A 10 45.22 -55.34 38.65
C ALA A 10 44.46 -54.30 39.49
N ALA A 11 45.19 -53.44 40.20
CA ALA A 11 44.63 -52.36 40.98
C ALA A 11 43.81 -51.40 39.98
N ALA A 12 42.53 -51.25 40.26
CA ALA A 12 41.69 -50.37 39.49
C ALA A 12 42.18 -48.89 39.64
N VAL A 13 42.65 -48.34 38.53
CA VAL A 13 43.09 -46.95 38.45
C VAL A 13 41.85 -46.04 38.81
N PRO A 14 41.91 -45.18 39.80
CA PRO A 14 40.81 -44.35 40.18
C PRO A 14 40.51 -43.41 39.03
N LYS A 15 39.30 -43.51 38.44
CA LYS A 15 38.78 -42.63 37.41
C LYS A 15 38.68 -41.23 38.01
N LYS A 16 39.61 -40.34 37.63
CA LYS A 16 39.67 -38.95 38.11
C LYS A 16 38.37 -38.25 37.69
N SER A 17 37.51 -38.00 38.65
CA SER A 17 36.25 -37.28 38.42
C SER A 17 36.55 -35.84 38.01
N ASN A 18 36.21 -35.46 36.78
CA ASN A 18 36.38 -34.09 36.27
C ASN A 18 35.24 -33.14 36.80
N SER A 19 34.70 -33.41 37.98
CA SER A 19 33.62 -32.64 38.57
C SER A 19 33.92 -31.13 38.67
N VAL A 20 35.17 -30.78 38.94
CA VAL A 20 35.61 -29.37 38.99
C VAL A 20 35.49 -28.69 37.62
N VAL A 21 35.83 -29.42 36.57
CA VAL A 21 35.71 -28.88 35.16
C VAL A 21 34.25 -28.62 34.82
N TRP A 22 33.34 -29.52 35.18
CA TRP A 22 31.90 -29.33 34.97
C TRP A 22 31.32 -28.17 35.78
N ILE A 23 31.77 -27.98 37.01
CA ILE A 23 31.35 -26.82 37.87
C ILE A 23 31.84 -25.51 37.25
N VAL A 24 33.09 -25.45 36.79
CA VAL A 24 33.64 -24.26 36.12
C VAL A 24 32.88 -23.95 34.83
N LEU A 25 32.55 -24.93 34.01
CA LEU A 25 31.78 -24.76 32.77
C LEU A 25 30.33 -24.26 33.07
N LEU A 26 29.70 -24.81 34.12
CA LEU A 26 28.35 -24.33 34.54
C LEU A 26 28.39 -22.90 35.03
N VAL A 27 29.39 -22.51 35.82
CA VAL A 27 29.54 -21.14 36.31
C VAL A 27 29.81 -20.16 35.16
N LEU A 28 30.74 -20.50 34.27
CA LEU A 28 31.05 -19.68 33.11
C LEU A 28 29.84 -19.57 32.16
N GLY A 29 29.14 -20.68 31.90
CA GLY A 29 27.90 -20.69 31.12
C GLY A 29 26.78 -19.86 31.75
N GLY A 30 26.62 -19.96 33.07
CA GLY A 30 25.66 -19.16 33.83
C GLY A 30 25.97 -17.67 33.77
N VAL A 31 27.22 -17.28 33.97
CA VAL A 31 27.66 -15.87 33.87
C VAL A 31 27.46 -15.35 32.42
N PHE A 32 27.84 -16.11 31.43
CA PHE A 32 27.65 -15.77 30.03
C PHE A 32 26.17 -15.57 29.71
N PHE A 33 25.30 -16.48 30.14
CA PHE A 33 23.87 -16.39 29.93
C PHE A 33 23.26 -15.16 30.62
N PHE A 34 23.68 -14.88 31.85
CA PHE A 34 23.18 -13.75 32.64
C PHE A 34 23.61 -12.40 32.07
N VAL A 35 24.76 -12.32 31.42
CA VAL A 35 25.25 -11.11 30.76
C VAL A 35 24.62 -10.96 29.35
N MET A 36 24.50 -12.04 28.58
CA MET A 36 23.98 -11.99 27.22
C MET A 36 22.48 -11.70 27.13
N LEU A 37 21.67 -12.23 28.08
CA LEU A 37 20.22 -12.01 28.08
C LEU A 37 19.82 -10.53 28.14
N PRO A 38 20.32 -9.69 29.05
CA PRO A 38 19.99 -8.28 29.09
C PRO A 38 20.50 -7.52 27.86
N ILE A 39 21.65 -7.89 27.31
CA ILE A 39 22.19 -7.26 26.09
C ILE A 39 21.25 -7.54 24.91
N ILE A 40 20.82 -8.79 24.73
CA ILE A 40 19.84 -9.15 23.70
C ILE A 40 18.51 -8.42 23.95
N GLY A 41 18.06 -8.34 25.19
CA GLY A 41 16.84 -7.60 25.57
C GLY A 41 16.90 -6.12 25.16
N ILE A 42 18.01 -5.45 25.42
CA ILE A 42 18.22 -4.04 25.04
C ILE A 42 18.25 -3.91 23.50
N LEU A 43 18.95 -4.80 22.81
CA LEU A 43 19.01 -4.78 21.34
C LEU A 43 17.62 -4.96 20.71
N VAL A 44 16.82 -5.91 21.22
CA VAL A 44 15.44 -6.14 20.75
C VAL A 44 14.57 -4.94 21.05
N ALA A 45 14.68 -4.34 22.25
CA ALA A 45 13.91 -3.17 22.62
C ALA A 45 14.20 -1.94 21.73
N LEU A 46 15.44 -1.79 21.26
CA LEU A 46 15.81 -0.73 20.32
C LEU A 46 15.41 -1.05 18.88
N LEU A 47 15.42 -2.34 18.48
CA LEU A 47 15.06 -2.75 17.12
C LEU A 47 13.55 -2.64 16.86
N LEU A 48 12.69 -2.88 17.86
CA LEU A 48 11.25 -2.92 17.69
C LEU A 48 10.68 -1.60 17.12
N PRO A 49 10.96 -0.41 17.71
CA PRO A 49 10.49 0.86 17.15
C PRO A 49 11.13 1.18 15.80
N ALA A 50 12.39 0.83 15.58
CA ALA A 50 13.08 1.06 14.31
C ALA A 50 12.46 0.24 13.17
N VAL A 51 12.10 -1.03 13.43
CA VAL A 51 11.42 -1.89 12.44
C VAL A 51 10.02 -1.37 12.12
N GLN A 52 9.27 -0.88 13.11
CA GLN A 52 7.95 -0.28 12.88
C GLN A 52 8.05 0.98 12.02
N ALA A 53 8.98 1.87 12.32
CA ALA A 53 9.22 3.07 11.52
C ALA A 53 9.64 2.73 10.07
N ALA A 54 10.52 1.73 9.91
CA ALA A 54 10.93 1.26 8.58
C ALA A 54 9.76 0.66 7.78
N ARG A 55 8.87 -0.11 8.43
CA ARG A 55 7.67 -0.66 7.79
C ARG A 55 6.71 0.43 7.34
N GLU A 56 6.50 1.45 8.17
CA GLU A 56 5.62 2.57 7.81
C GLU A 56 6.20 3.39 6.65
N ALA A 57 7.50 3.67 6.67
CA ALA A 57 8.17 4.31 5.55
C ALA A 57 8.06 3.48 4.25
N ALA A 58 8.18 2.15 4.33
CA ALA A 58 8.01 1.27 3.19
C ALA A 58 6.59 1.29 2.62
N ARG A 59 5.56 1.30 3.49
CA ARG A 59 4.15 1.43 3.07
C ARG A 59 3.90 2.77 2.39
N MET A 60 4.42 3.85 2.95
CA MET A 60 4.31 5.18 2.37
C MET A 60 4.99 5.26 1.00
N ALA A 61 6.16 4.64 0.84
CA ALA A 61 6.84 4.57 -0.44
C ALA A 61 6.04 3.77 -1.47
N ALA A 62 5.40 2.66 -1.06
CA ALA A 62 4.54 1.87 -1.92
C ALA A 62 3.31 2.68 -2.38
N ASP A 63 2.62 3.38 -1.47
CA ASP A 63 1.48 4.23 -1.81
C ASP A 63 1.88 5.37 -2.76
N THR A 64 3.03 6.00 -2.53
CA THR A 64 3.57 7.02 -3.43
C THR A 64 3.85 6.45 -4.83
N ASN A 65 4.34 5.21 -4.90
CA ASN A 65 4.57 4.53 -6.17
C ASN A 65 3.25 4.18 -6.88
N ASN A 66 2.24 3.72 -6.14
CA ASN A 66 0.90 3.49 -6.68
C ASN A 66 0.30 4.78 -7.26
N ALA A 67 0.41 5.90 -6.54
CA ALA A 67 -0.04 7.21 -7.01
C ALA A 67 0.68 7.66 -8.31
N ARG A 68 1.99 7.41 -8.41
CA ARG A 68 2.76 7.67 -9.65
C ARG A 68 2.33 6.81 -10.81
N GLN A 69 2.01 5.53 -10.57
CA GLN A 69 1.51 4.64 -11.62
C GLN A 69 0.15 5.13 -12.15
N VAL A 70 -0.73 5.60 -11.27
CA VAL A 70 -1.99 6.22 -11.67
C VAL A 70 -1.76 7.47 -12.51
N ALA A 71 -0.87 8.38 -12.07
CA ALA A 71 -0.52 9.55 -12.83
C ALA A 71 0.02 9.19 -14.23
N LEU A 72 0.92 8.21 -14.31
CA LEU A 72 1.47 7.73 -15.59
C LEU A 72 0.39 7.13 -16.49
N ALA A 73 -0.56 6.37 -15.93
CA ALA A 73 -1.67 5.81 -16.71
C ALA A 73 -2.58 6.90 -17.27
N MET A 74 -2.84 7.97 -16.50
CA MET A 74 -3.57 9.15 -16.96
C MET A 74 -2.87 9.84 -18.14
N TYR A 75 -1.55 10.00 -18.07
CA TYR A 75 -0.75 10.54 -19.18
C TYR A 75 -0.79 9.66 -20.41
N ASN A 76 -0.67 8.36 -20.24
CA ASN A 76 -0.73 7.41 -21.34
C ASN A 76 -2.11 7.44 -22.02
N TYR A 77 -3.18 7.58 -21.25
CA TYR A 77 -4.54 7.76 -21.76
C TYR A 77 -4.64 9.07 -22.57
N GLU A 78 -4.16 10.19 -22.04
CA GLU A 78 -4.17 11.49 -22.73
C GLU A 78 -3.33 11.44 -24.01
N SER A 79 -2.15 10.84 -23.95
CA SER A 79 -1.27 10.71 -25.11
C SER A 79 -1.92 9.93 -26.26
N ALA A 80 -2.72 8.92 -25.93
CA ALA A 80 -3.43 8.10 -26.91
C ALA A 80 -4.68 8.78 -27.48
N LEU A 81 -5.47 9.44 -26.62
CA LEU A 81 -6.79 9.97 -26.97
C LEU A 81 -6.85 11.50 -27.08
N ARG A 82 -5.76 12.20 -26.71
CA ARG A 82 -5.63 13.67 -26.72
C ARG A 82 -6.62 14.40 -25.81
N VAL A 83 -7.17 13.69 -24.85
CA VAL A 83 -8.02 14.18 -23.78
C VAL A 83 -7.77 13.38 -22.51
N MET A 84 -8.01 13.96 -21.35
CA MET A 84 -8.02 13.21 -20.10
C MET A 84 -9.32 12.39 -19.97
N PRO A 85 -9.35 11.30 -19.21
CA PRO A 85 -10.59 10.58 -18.98
C PRO A 85 -11.62 11.48 -18.27
N ALA A 86 -12.88 11.33 -18.63
CA ALA A 86 -13.96 11.98 -17.87
C ALA A 86 -14.01 11.42 -16.44
N PRO A 87 -14.49 12.20 -15.44
CA PRO A 87 -14.63 11.74 -14.06
C PRO A 87 -15.40 10.43 -13.91
N PHE A 88 -16.34 10.17 -14.81
CA PHE A 88 -17.11 8.93 -14.91
C PHE A 88 -17.62 8.70 -16.34
N SER A 89 -18.01 7.47 -16.64
CA SER A 89 -18.73 7.12 -17.86
C SER A 89 -20.25 7.26 -17.64
N THR A 90 -21.00 7.51 -18.72
CA THR A 90 -22.45 7.55 -18.71
C THR A 90 -23.03 6.60 -19.75
N ASN A 91 -24.22 6.07 -19.50
CA ASN A 91 -25.00 5.34 -20.50
C ASN A 91 -25.77 6.30 -21.42
N SER A 92 -26.54 5.72 -22.36
CA SER A 92 -27.41 6.49 -23.27
C SER A 92 -28.46 7.37 -22.58
N ASP A 93 -28.84 7.02 -21.36
CA ASP A 93 -29.85 7.71 -20.56
C ASP A 93 -29.23 8.79 -19.65
N GLY A 94 -27.91 9.03 -19.75
CA GLY A 94 -27.18 9.99 -18.96
C GLY A 94 -26.88 9.54 -17.51
N VAL A 95 -27.14 8.28 -17.19
CA VAL A 95 -26.85 7.72 -15.87
C VAL A 95 -25.37 7.42 -15.74
N LYS A 96 -24.75 7.84 -14.63
CA LYS A 96 -23.35 7.54 -14.30
C LYS A 96 -23.14 6.02 -14.13
N THR A 97 -22.19 5.45 -14.84
CA THR A 97 -21.97 3.99 -14.88
C THR A 97 -20.70 3.54 -14.21
N LEU A 98 -19.56 4.07 -14.62
CA LEU A 98 -18.24 3.61 -14.17
C LEU A 98 -17.32 4.78 -13.84
N SER A 99 -16.43 4.58 -12.89
CA SER A 99 -15.38 5.53 -12.52
C SER A 99 -14.35 5.74 -13.63
N TRP A 100 -13.70 6.89 -13.65
CA TRP A 100 -12.51 7.20 -14.45
C TRP A 100 -11.40 6.14 -14.31
N LYS A 101 -11.32 5.46 -13.18
CA LYS A 101 -10.34 4.38 -12.92
C LYS A 101 -10.46 3.25 -13.94
N VAL A 102 -11.68 2.96 -14.39
CA VAL A 102 -11.94 1.94 -15.40
C VAL A 102 -11.34 2.33 -16.75
N ALA A 103 -11.43 3.60 -17.12
CA ALA A 103 -10.89 4.10 -18.39
C ALA A 103 -9.37 3.96 -18.48
N ILE A 104 -8.65 3.99 -17.36
CA ILE A 104 -7.18 3.87 -17.35
C ILE A 104 -6.67 2.44 -17.10
N LEU A 105 -7.53 1.44 -16.87
CA LEU A 105 -7.12 0.04 -16.68
C LEU A 105 -6.23 -0.51 -17.81
N PRO A 106 -6.51 -0.23 -19.10
CA PRO A 106 -5.64 -0.69 -20.17
C PRO A 106 -4.20 -0.20 -20.09
N TYR A 107 -3.98 0.95 -19.45
CA TYR A 107 -2.67 1.58 -19.24
C TYR A 107 -2.00 1.18 -17.91
N LEU A 108 -2.67 0.33 -17.12
CA LEU A 108 -2.18 -0.27 -15.88
C LEU A 108 -1.94 -1.79 -16.02
N GLU A 109 -1.86 -2.29 -17.28
CA GLU A 109 -1.73 -3.72 -17.61
C GLU A 109 -2.95 -4.57 -17.20
N GLU A 110 -4.07 -3.95 -16.81
CA GLU A 110 -5.33 -4.60 -16.38
C GLU A 110 -6.34 -4.73 -17.54
N ASN A 111 -5.86 -5.02 -18.74
CA ASN A 111 -6.69 -5.07 -19.95
C ASN A 111 -7.74 -6.21 -19.92
N SER A 112 -7.44 -7.30 -19.22
CA SER A 112 -8.39 -8.40 -19.04
C SER A 112 -9.58 -7.99 -18.16
N LEU A 113 -9.32 -7.22 -17.11
CA LEU A 113 -10.35 -6.67 -16.23
C LEU A 113 -11.20 -5.63 -16.96
N TYR A 114 -10.56 -4.72 -17.72
CA TYR A 114 -11.26 -3.73 -18.54
C TYR A 114 -12.31 -4.37 -19.46
N LYS A 115 -11.93 -5.41 -20.22
CA LYS A 115 -12.84 -6.12 -21.14
C LYS A 115 -14.03 -6.80 -20.47
N GLN A 116 -13.93 -7.17 -19.20
CA GLN A 116 -15.02 -7.78 -18.44
C GLN A 116 -16.08 -6.75 -17.99
N ILE A 117 -15.66 -5.50 -17.78
CA ILE A 117 -16.48 -4.47 -17.16
C ILE A 117 -16.89 -3.34 -18.11
N GLU A 118 -16.28 -3.26 -19.29
CA GLU A 118 -16.64 -2.27 -20.30
C GLU A 118 -18.13 -2.35 -20.65
N GLY A 119 -18.81 -1.19 -20.61
CA GLY A 119 -20.25 -1.08 -20.91
C GLY A 119 -21.18 -1.60 -19.81
N LYS A 120 -20.66 -1.90 -18.62
CA LYS A 120 -21.44 -2.31 -17.44
C LYS A 120 -21.67 -1.14 -16.49
N THR A 121 -22.48 -1.36 -15.45
CA THR A 121 -22.63 -0.44 -14.33
C THR A 121 -21.77 -0.90 -13.14
N TRP A 122 -21.28 0.03 -12.36
CA TRP A 122 -20.34 -0.21 -11.25
C TRP A 122 -20.89 -1.17 -10.17
N ASP A 123 -22.20 -1.26 -10.03
CA ASP A 123 -22.94 -2.07 -9.06
C ASP A 123 -23.53 -3.35 -9.66
N ASP A 124 -23.21 -3.70 -10.91
CA ASP A 124 -23.72 -4.89 -11.59
C ASP A 124 -23.19 -6.17 -10.88
N PRO A 125 -24.08 -6.93 -10.20
CA PRO A 125 -23.67 -8.11 -9.45
C PRO A 125 -23.27 -9.28 -10.36
N SER A 126 -23.60 -9.22 -11.65
CA SER A 126 -23.28 -10.28 -12.62
C SER A 126 -21.82 -10.22 -13.08
N VAL A 127 -21.08 -9.15 -12.74
CA VAL A 127 -19.71 -8.93 -13.20
C VAL A 127 -18.72 -9.21 -12.07
N PRO A 128 -18.05 -10.37 -12.07
CA PRO A 128 -17.10 -10.72 -11.00
C PRO A 128 -15.98 -9.71 -10.80
N GLY A 129 -15.54 -9.04 -11.88
CA GLY A 129 -14.50 -8.03 -11.83
C GLY A 129 -14.87 -6.77 -11.02
N LEU A 130 -16.15 -6.45 -10.91
CA LEU A 130 -16.66 -5.31 -10.11
C LEU A 130 -16.85 -5.68 -8.64
N GLN A 131 -17.14 -6.93 -8.35
CA GLN A 131 -17.32 -7.46 -6.99
C GLN A 131 -16.03 -8.00 -6.39
N GLY A 132 -15.02 -8.23 -7.23
CA GLY A 132 -13.70 -8.73 -6.85
C GLY A 132 -12.80 -7.66 -6.20
N PRO A 133 -11.58 -8.05 -5.83
CA PRO A 133 -10.64 -7.14 -5.22
C PRO A 133 -10.30 -5.96 -6.14
N CYS A 134 -10.25 -4.77 -5.57
CA CYS A 134 -9.77 -3.58 -6.24
C CYS A 134 -8.31 -3.79 -6.73
N PRO A 135 -7.95 -3.36 -7.94
CA PRO A 135 -6.56 -3.35 -8.37
C PRO A 135 -5.63 -2.65 -7.36
N ASN A 136 -4.48 -3.28 -7.08
CA ASN A 136 -3.57 -2.82 -6.03
C ASN A 136 -3.12 -1.37 -6.21
N THR A 137 -3.02 -0.91 -7.44
CA THR A 137 -2.61 0.46 -7.79
C THR A 137 -3.58 1.52 -7.25
N PHE A 138 -4.85 1.18 -7.07
CA PHE A 138 -5.87 2.11 -6.54
C PHE A 138 -6.03 2.02 -5.02
N ARG A 139 -5.20 1.23 -4.34
CA ARG A 139 -5.30 0.97 -2.91
C ARG A 139 -4.13 1.56 -2.15
N SER A 140 -4.41 2.02 -0.93
CA SER A 140 -3.36 2.34 0.03
C SER A 140 -2.94 1.09 0.81
N THR A 141 -1.65 0.86 0.92
CA THR A 141 -1.07 -0.21 1.76
C THR A 141 -1.19 0.10 3.26
N ARG A 142 -1.58 1.33 3.60
CA ARG A 142 -1.83 1.80 4.97
C ARG A 142 -3.31 1.73 5.35
N SER A 143 -4.19 1.48 4.39
CA SER A 143 -5.61 1.31 4.64
C SER A 143 -5.89 0.11 5.56
N ALA A 144 -6.87 0.26 6.45
CA ALA A 144 -7.36 -0.82 7.29
C ALA A 144 -8.18 -1.88 6.54
N ASN A 145 -8.49 -1.63 5.26
CA ASN A 145 -9.32 -2.51 4.45
C ASN A 145 -8.59 -3.82 4.11
N SER A 146 -9.38 -4.90 4.02
CA SER A 146 -8.85 -6.20 3.59
C SER A 146 -8.20 -6.12 2.20
N PRO A 147 -7.12 -6.85 1.94
CA PRO A 147 -6.54 -7.00 0.60
C PRO A 147 -7.52 -7.50 -0.47
N THR A 148 -8.60 -8.16 -0.06
CA THR A 148 -9.65 -8.68 -0.93
C THR A 148 -10.85 -7.74 -1.07
N SER A 149 -10.80 -6.54 -0.45
CA SER A 149 -11.86 -5.54 -0.56
C SER A 149 -11.94 -4.98 -1.99
N ASN A 150 -13.16 -4.66 -2.43
CA ASN A 150 -13.41 -3.95 -3.68
C ASN A 150 -13.27 -2.43 -3.54
N GLU A 151 -12.66 -1.93 -2.45
CA GLU A 151 -12.55 -0.52 -2.16
C GLU A 151 -11.22 0.07 -2.60
N SER A 152 -11.30 1.30 -3.11
CA SER A 152 -10.20 2.14 -3.54
C SER A 152 -9.96 3.27 -2.55
N ASN A 153 -8.71 3.65 -2.37
CA ASN A 153 -8.29 4.78 -1.55
C ASN A 153 -7.87 6.01 -2.38
N ILE A 154 -7.97 5.93 -3.71
CA ILE A 154 -7.64 7.04 -4.59
C ILE A 154 -8.90 7.68 -5.16
N PHE A 155 -8.95 9.00 -5.14
CA PHE A 155 -10.10 9.80 -5.53
C PHE A 155 -9.69 10.89 -6.50
N LEU A 156 -10.48 11.06 -7.55
CA LEU A 156 -10.39 12.24 -8.42
C LEU A 156 -11.07 13.41 -7.73
N ILE A 157 -10.55 14.61 -7.93
CA ILE A 157 -11.20 15.86 -7.50
C ILE A 157 -11.91 16.43 -8.71
N ALA A 158 -13.24 16.49 -8.64
CA ALA A 158 -14.09 16.96 -9.73
C ALA A 158 -15.21 17.85 -9.21
N SER A 159 -15.58 18.87 -9.99
CA SER A 159 -16.73 19.71 -9.70
C SER A 159 -17.98 19.22 -10.44
N PRO A 160 -19.15 19.18 -9.80
CA PRO A 160 -20.40 18.79 -10.47
C PRO A 160 -20.88 19.82 -11.51
N GLU A 161 -20.50 21.10 -11.36
CA GLU A 161 -20.92 22.17 -12.27
C GLU A 161 -19.75 23.09 -12.66
N GLU A 162 -19.81 23.61 -13.89
CA GLU A 162 -18.81 24.54 -14.42
C GLU A 162 -18.74 25.87 -13.63
N LYS A 163 -19.86 26.32 -13.04
CA LYS A 163 -19.92 27.56 -12.24
C LYS A 163 -19.24 27.45 -10.87
N GLU A 164 -19.19 26.25 -10.30
CA GLU A 164 -18.50 25.97 -9.03
C GLU A 164 -17.02 25.63 -9.24
N SER A 165 -16.64 25.43 -10.51
CA SER A 165 -15.33 24.90 -10.91
C SER A 165 -14.19 25.91 -10.85
N GLY A 166 -14.39 27.11 -10.30
CA GLY A 166 -13.41 28.23 -10.36
C GLY A 166 -11.94 27.86 -10.16
N ASN A 167 -11.64 26.63 -9.66
CA ASN A 167 -10.28 26.10 -9.44
C ASN A 167 -10.19 24.57 -9.66
N THR A 168 -11.13 23.94 -10.39
CA THR A 168 -11.12 22.48 -10.58
C THR A 168 -10.90 22.16 -12.05
N PHE A 169 -9.91 21.31 -12.32
CA PHE A 169 -9.58 20.88 -13.69
C PHE A 169 -10.59 19.89 -14.26
N PHE A 170 -11.14 19.00 -13.43
CA PHE A 170 -12.14 18.02 -13.84
C PHE A 170 -13.56 18.52 -13.53
N ILE A 171 -14.41 18.49 -14.54
CA ILE A 171 -15.83 18.83 -14.45
C ILE A 171 -16.63 17.59 -14.84
N ASP A 172 -17.68 17.29 -14.12
CA ASP A 172 -18.54 16.14 -14.36
C ASP A 172 -19.04 16.12 -15.82
N GLY A 173 -18.88 14.97 -16.46
CA GLY A 173 -19.31 14.76 -17.86
C GLY A 173 -18.42 15.39 -18.94
N GLN A 174 -17.32 16.04 -18.59
CA GLN A 174 -16.39 16.63 -19.54
C GLN A 174 -15.10 15.81 -19.67
N TYR A 175 -14.45 15.92 -20.84
CA TYR A 175 -13.14 15.35 -21.15
C TYR A 175 -12.12 16.49 -21.26
N PRO A 176 -11.46 16.89 -20.16
CA PRO A 176 -10.57 18.03 -20.17
C PRO A 176 -9.28 17.72 -20.94
N LYS A 177 -8.66 18.78 -21.47
CA LYS A 177 -7.35 18.71 -22.12
C LYS A 177 -6.32 19.42 -21.27
N PHE A 178 -5.05 19.08 -21.40
CA PHE A 178 -3.98 19.83 -20.73
C PHE A 178 -3.96 21.31 -21.07
N SER A 179 -4.43 21.69 -22.30
CA SER A 179 -4.57 23.10 -22.70
C SER A 179 -5.58 23.89 -21.87
N ASP A 180 -6.51 23.20 -21.21
CA ASP A 180 -7.58 23.84 -20.43
C ASP A 180 -7.08 24.19 -19.01
N CYS A 181 -5.88 23.73 -18.63
CA CYS A 181 -5.24 24.06 -17.36
C CYS A 181 -4.59 25.44 -17.44
N THR A 182 -5.25 26.47 -16.90
CA THR A 182 -4.76 27.87 -16.89
C THR A 182 -3.76 28.14 -15.79
N ASP A 183 -3.85 27.44 -14.65
CA ASP A 183 -3.08 27.69 -13.44
C ASP A 183 -1.72 26.99 -13.39
N GLY A 184 -1.42 26.23 -14.45
CA GLY A 184 -0.22 25.42 -14.58
C GLY A 184 -0.35 24.02 -13.98
N THR A 185 0.11 23.02 -14.72
CA THR A 185 -0.02 21.60 -14.38
C THR A 185 0.68 21.20 -13.08
N SER A 186 1.73 21.91 -12.68
CA SER A 186 2.48 21.69 -11.43
C SER A 186 1.79 22.25 -10.18
N SER A 187 0.77 23.09 -10.36
CA SER A 187 -0.01 23.72 -9.30
C SER A 187 -1.40 23.12 -9.14
N THR A 188 -1.87 22.38 -10.16
CA THR A 188 -3.22 21.80 -10.19
C THR A 188 -3.20 20.39 -9.64
N ILE A 189 -3.89 20.18 -8.51
CA ILE A 189 -4.12 18.85 -7.93
C ILE A 189 -5.32 18.22 -8.65
N PHE A 190 -5.17 17.00 -9.14
CA PHE A 190 -6.27 16.32 -9.80
C PHE A 190 -6.80 15.10 -9.02
N ALA A 191 -5.96 14.46 -8.21
CA ALA A 191 -6.37 13.32 -7.42
C ALA A 191 -5.66 13.28 -6.07
N VAL A 192 -6.25 12.55 -5.14
CA VAL A 192 -5.72 12.35 -3.81
C VAL A 192 -5.85 10.89 -3.40
N MET A 193 -4.84 10.35 -2.71
CA MET A 193 -4.89 9.05 -2.06
C MET A 193 -4.98 9.24 -0.56
N LEU A 194 -6.02 8.65 0.06
CA LEU A 194 -6.38 8.81 1.47
C LEU A 194 -6.39 7.42 2.14
N ALA A 195 -5.52 7.20 3.11
CA ALA A 195 -5.40 5.89 3.76
C ALA A 195 -6.63 5.53 4.61
N LYS A 196 -7.26 6.51 5.24
CA LYS A 196 -8.41 6.33 6.14
C LYS A 196 -9.77 6.34 5.43
N HIS A 197 -9.81 6.70 4.15
CA HIS A 197 -11.03 6.78 3.36
C HIS A 197 -11.00 5.82 2.20
N SER A 198 -12.16 5.20 1.94
CA SER A 198 -12.33 4.26 0.82
C SER A 198 -13.75 4.29 0.28
N ARG A 199 -13.89 3.97 -1.00
CA ARG A 199 -15.16 3.76 -1.70
C ARG A 199 -15.01 2.61 -2.69
N PRO A 200 -16.10 1.97 -3.14
CA PRO A 200 -16.03 0.96 -4.19
C PRO A 200 -15.25 1.50 -5.39
N TRP A 201 -14.27 0.75 -5.85
CA TRP A 201 -13.27 1.25 -6.80
C TRP A 201 -13.85 1.67 -8.16
N ALA A 202 -14.91 1.00 -8.59
CA ALA A 202 -15.58 1.29 -9.86
C ALA A 202 -16.70 2.32 -9.72
N SER A 203 -17.03 2.76 -8.48
CA SER A 203 -18.08 3.78 -8.23
C SER A 203 -17.74 5.08 -8.95
N PRO A 204 -18.72 5.69 -9.65
CA PRO A 204 -18.54 6.95 -10.37
C PRO A 204 -18.44 8.18 -9.46
N GLU A 205 -18.44 7.98 -8.14
CA GLU A 205 -18.34 9.06 -7.18
C GLU A 205 -16.90 9.61 -7.10
N ASN A 206 -16.80 10.93 -7.20
CA ASN A 206 -15.57 11.70 -7.04
C ASN A 206 -15.66 12.58 -5.80
N LEU A 207 -14.59 13.25 -5.42
CA LEU A 207 -14.60 14.24 -4.35
C LEU A 207 -14.79 15.64 -4.95
N THR A 208 -15.60 16.46 -4.29
CA THR A 208 -15.58 17.90 -4.56
C THR A 208 -14.29 18.52 -3.99
N PRO A 209 -13.88 19.71 -4.46
CA PRO A 209 -12.72 20.41 -3.91
C PRO A 209 -12.80 20.62 -2.40
N GLU A 210 -13.98 20.97 -1.89
CA GLU A 210 -14.24 21.21 -0.47
C GLU A 210 -14.12 19.93 0.34
N GLU A 211 -14.71 18.82 -0.13
CA GLU A 211 -14.58 17.50 0.50
C GLU A 211 -13.13 17.05 0.50
N ALA A 212 -12.44 17.19 -0.63
CA ALA A 212 -11.03 16.81 -0.74
C ALA A 212 -10.15 17.58 0.26
N PHE A 213 -10.37 18.90 0.39
CA PHE A 213 -9.65 19.73 1.33
C PHE A 213 -9.85 19.30 2.78
N GLN A 214 -11.11 19.06 3.19
CA GLN A 214 -11.43 18.60 4.53
C GLN A 214 -10.83 17.22 4.83
N LEU A 215 -10.91 16.28 3.87
CA LEU A 215 -10.37 14.94 4.04
C LEU A 215 -8.84 14.93 4.11
N ILE A 216 -8.18 15.76 3.32
CA ILE A 216 -6.71 15.92 3.37
C ILE A 216 -6.28 16.46 4.75
N GLN A 217 -7.00 17.42 5.31
CA GLN A 217 -6.71 17.93 6.66
C GLN A 217 -6.87 16.86 7.74
N ASN A 218 -7.89 16.00 7.62
CA ASN A 218 -8.17 14.92 8.57
C ASN A 218 -7.15 13.76 8.51
N GLU A 219 -6.41 13.63 7.42
CA GLU A 219 -5.35 12.60 7.26
C GLU A 219 -4.03 12.96 7.96
N GLU A 220 -3.95 14.10 8.67
CA GLU A 220 -2.79 14.47 9.50
C GLU A 220 -1.43 14.39 8.77
N ARG A 221 -1.36 14.87 7.52
CA ARG A 221 -0.19 14.82 6.62
C ARG A 221 0.10 13.41 6.02
N GLU A 222 -0.82 12.49 6.13
CA GLU A 222 -0.68 11.16 5.50
C GLU A 222 -1.31 11.09 4.09
N ALA A 223 -2.05 12.13 3.70
CA ALA A 223 -2.60 12.25 2.36
C ALA A 223 -1.48 12.35 1.30
N ILE A 224 -1.67 11.68 0.18
CA ILE A 224 -0.80 11.78 -0.98
C ILE A 224 -1.59 12.51 -2.07
N VAL A 225 -1.09 13.67 -2.49
CA VAL A 225 -1.70 14.49 -3.54
C VAL A 225 -0.98 14.28 -4.86
N ILE A 226 -1.75 14.19 -5.94
CA ILE A 226 -1.26 13.96 -7.29
C ILE A 226 -1.56 15.20 -8.12
N PHE A 227 -0.50 15.81 -8.64
CA PHE A 227 -0.58 16.99 -9.48
C PHE A 227 -0.73 16.63 -10.95
N LEU A 228 -1.30 17.55 -11.71
CA LEU A 228 -1.56 17.36 -13.12
C LEU A 228 -0.27 17.22 -13.96
N ASP A 229 0.89 17.59 -13.44
CA ASP A 229 2.22 17.35 -14.04
C ASP A 229 2.77 15.95 -13.71
N GLY A 230 1.99 15.08 -13.05
CA GLY A 230 2.40 13.75 -12.60
C GLY A 230 3.27 13.76 -11.35
N SER A 231 3.59 14.92 -10.77
CA SER A 231 4.30 14.99 -9.50
C SER A 231 3.39 14.53 -8.37
N VAL A 232 3.99 13.86 -7.38
CA VAL A 232 3.29 13.30 -6.22
C VAL A 232 3.93 13.88 -4.96
N ARG A 233 3.12 14.51 -4.11
CA ARG A 233 3.57 15.18 -2.87
C ARG A 233 2.70 14.74 -1.68
N ARG A 234 3.20 15.04 -0.49
CA ARG A 234 2.55 14.83 0.81
C ARG A 234 2.26 16.15 1.47
#